data_ab6245ccafda8326e1c8e48cf8b11df2
#
_entry.id   ab6245ccafda8326e1c8e48cf8b11df2
#
_cell.length_a   1.000
_cell.length_b   1.000
_cell.length_c   1.000
_cell.angle_alpha   90.00
_cell.angle_beta   90.00
_cell.angle_gamma   90.00
#
_symmetry.space_group_name_H-M   'P 1'
#
loop_
_entity.id
_entity.type
_entity.pdbx_description
1 polymer ?
#
loop_
_entity_poly.entity_id
_entity_poly.type
_entity_poly.pdbx_seq_one_letter_code
_entity_poly.pdbx_strand_id
1 'polypeptide(L)'
;GYPMTPSSPLLSFIADMQNRSGMVVKQAEDEITAAQMMSGAMLMGTRAITATSGGGFDLMTETVSMNGIIENPSVFVLAQRPGPATGLPTWTSQGDLLLAVGSAHGEFPRVVLSVSDAEDCFRLMPQAFNLAEEYQTPVIVMTDKQTAEALFTEALFDQRTTKLRRGKLVTNAAALKILKGTDRYDPKAKDGI
;
A
#
# COMPACT_ATOMS: atom_id res chain seq x y z
N GLY A 1 -1.94 1.73 10.78
CA GLY A 1 -0.52 2.09 10.71
C GLY A 1 0.15 2.14 12.07
N TYR A 2 1.46 2.17 12.08
CA TYR A 2 2.29 2.45 13.25
C TYR A 2 3.15 3.69 12.95
N PRO A 3 3.23 4.68 13.85
CA PRO A 3 3.91 5.94 13.55
C PRO A 3 5.42 5.76 13.49
N MET A 4 6.01 5.97 12.32
CA MET A 4 7.44 6.01 12.08
C MET A 4 7.79 7.16 11.14
N THR A 5 8.64 8.09 11.60
CA THR A 5 9.07 9.23 10.78
C THR A 5 9.83 8.74 9.53
N PRO A 6 9.55 9.27 8.32
CA PRO A 6 8.69 10.42 8.00
C PRO A 6 7.25 10.09 7.59
N SER A 7 6.75 8.88 7.85
CA SER A 7 5.36 8.49 7.50
C SER A 7 4.32 8.93 8.54
N SER A 8 4.74 9.35 9.74
CA SER A 8 3.84 9.73 10.84
C SER A 8 2.87 10.86 10.49
N PRO A 9 3.25 11.92 9.77
CA PRO A 9 2.33 12.99 9.36
C PRO A 9 1.17 12.48 8.49
N LEU A 10 1.41 11.48 7.64
CA LEU A 10 0.36 10.84 6.84
C LEU A 10 -0.67 10.16 7.74
N LEU A 11 -0.22 9.37 8.73
CA LEU A 11 -1.11 8.70 9.67
C LEU A 11 -1.95 9.71 10.47
N SER A 12 -1.33 10.78 10.97
CA SER A 12 -2.01 11.85 11.71
C SER A 12 -3.06 12.54 10.84
N PHE A 13 -2.70 12.94 9.60
CA PHE A 13 -3.62 13.59 8.68
C PHE A 13 -4.84 12.71 8.36
N ILE A 14 -4.62 11.42 8.07
CA ILE A 14 -5.72 10.50 7.78
C ILE A 14 -6.61 10.31 9.02
N ALA A 15 -6.03 10.25 10.22
CA ALA A 15 -6.76 10.17 11.47
C ALA A 15 -7.68 11.38 11.70
N ASP A 16 -7.18 12.59 11.44
CA ASP A 16 -7.98 13.82 11.54
C ASP A 16 -9.11 13.86 10.51
N MET A 17 -8.90 13.26 9.35
CA MET A 17 -9.86 13.24 8.26
C MET A 17 -10.89 12.10 8.35
N GLN A 18 -10.74 11.12 9.25
CA GLN A 18 -11.56 9.91 9.26
C GLN A 18 -13.08 10.19 9.36
N ASN A 19 -13.48 11.15 10.21
CA ASN A 19 -14.90 11.50 10.38
C ASN A 19 -15.52 12.14 9.10
N ARG A 20 -14.71 12.81 8.30
CA ARG A 20 -15.16 13.47 7.06
C ARG A 20 -15.14 12.53 5.86
N SER A 21 -14.19 11.61 5.83
CA SER A 21 -13.96 10.69 4.69
C SER A 21 -14.68 9.36 4.86
N GLY A 22 -15.10 9.00 6.08
CA GLY A 22 -15.60 7.67 6.39
C GLY A 22 -14.53 6.57 6.45
N MET A 23 -13.26 6.95 6.36
CA MET A 23 -12.15 6.00 6.52
C MET A 23 -12.05 5.52 7.96
N VAL A 24 -11.63 4.26 8.12
CA VAL A 24 -11.29 3.70 9.44
C VAL A 24 -9.79 3.79 9.63
N VAL A 25 -9.36 4.51 10.65
CA VAL A 25 -7.94 4.63 11.00
C VAL A 25 -7.66 3.88 12.28
N LYS A 26 -6.65 3.01 12.24
CA LYS A 26 -6.20 2.24 13.40
C LYS A 26 -4.70 2.41 13.57
N GLN A 27 -4.30 2.85 14.74
CA GLN A 27 -2.92 2.73 15.18
C GLN A 27 -2.72 1.32 15.71
N ALA A 28 -1.75 0.64 15.17
CA ALA A 28 -1.33 -0.68 15.58
C ALA A 28 -0.25 -0.59 16.68
N GLU A 29 0.08 -1.71 17.27
CA GLU A 29 1.10 -1.82 18.32
C GLU A 29 2.52 -1.75 17.74
N ASP A 30 2.68 -2.26 16.51
CA ASP A 30 3.94 -2.27 15.76
C ASP A 30 3.69 -2.34 14.25
N GLU A 31 4.77 -2.34 13.47
CA GLU A 31 4.71 -2.42 12.01
C GLU A 31 4.20 -3.78 11.52
N ILE A 32 4.53 -4.87 12.21
CA ILE A 32 4.06 -6.22 11.85
C ILE A 32 2.54 -6.26 11.94
N THR A 33 1.99 -5.83 13.06
CA THR A 33 0.55 -5.74 13.27
C THR A 33 -0.12 -4.82 12.26
N ALA A 34 0.48 -3.65 11.97
CA ALA A 34 -0.05 -2.71 10.99
C ALA A 34 -0.14 -3.33 9.58
N ALA A 35 0.90 -4.05 9.17
CA ALA A 35 0.93 -4.74 7.87
C ALA A 35 -0.12 -5.86 7.80
N GLN A 36 -0.26 -6.67 8.86
CA GLN A 36 -1.24 -7.75 8.91
C GLN A 36 -2.68 -7.23 8.91
N MET A 37 -2.97 -6.14 9.64
CA MET A 37 -4.29 -5.51 9.62
C MET A 37 -4.64 -4.99 8.21
N MET A 38 -3.69 -4.34 7.53
CA MET A 38 -3.87 -3.90 6.15
C MET A 38 -4.10 -5.09 5.21
N SER A 39 -3.30 -6.13 5.33
CA SER A 39 -3.40 -7.36 4.53
C SER A 39 -4.78 -8.01 4.70
N GLY A 40 -5.25 -8.18 5.94
CA GLY A 40 -6.57 -8.74 6.23
C GLY A 40 -7.72 -7.91 5.65
N ALA A 41 -7.63 -6.57 5.73
CA ALA A 41 -8.63 -5.68 5.14
C ALA A 41 -8.67 -5.80 3.61
N MET A 42 -7.51 -5.86 2.95
CA MET A 42 -7.41 -6.02 1.50
C MET A 42 -7.93 -7.39 1.04
N LEU A 43 -7.63 -8.46 1.80
CA LEU A 43 -8.15 -9.81 1.53
C LEU A 43 -9.69 -9.84 1.54
N MET A 44 -10.30 -9.04 2.41
CA MET A 44 -11.76 -8.89 2.50
C MET A 44 -12.34 -7.89 1.50
N GLY A 45 -11.55 -7.41 0.56
CA GLY A 45 -11.98 -6.51 -0.50
C GLY A 45 -12.09 -5.03 -0.08
N THR A 46 -11.54 -4.64 1.06
CA THR A 46 -11.49 -3.24 1.51
C THR A 46 -10.13 -2.64 1.20
N ARG A 47 -10.08 -1.54 0.43
CA ARG A 47 -8.82 -0.83 0.18
C ARG A 47 -8.23 -0.31 1.48
N ALA A 48 -7.03 -0.72 1.78
CA ALA A 48 -6.29 -0.34 2.97
C ALA A 48 -4.81 -0.08 2.64
N ILE A 49 -4.19 0.79 3.41
CA ILE A 49 -2.75 1.07 3.32
C ILE A 49 -2.10 0.96 4.69
N THR A 50 -0.81 0.71 4.68
CA THR A 50 0.07 1.00 5.82
C THR A 50 1.27 1.79 5.33
N ALA A 51 1.78 2.69 6.16
CA ALA A 51 2.90 3.55 5.84
C ALA A 51 3.97 3.42 6.93
N THR A 52 5.23 3.41 6.50
CA THR A 52 6.39 3.27 7.39
C THR A 52 7.65 3.82 6.73
N SER A 53 8.82 3.70 7.37
CA SER A 53 10.13 3.93 6.76
C SER A 53 10.91 2.61 6.60
N GLY A 54 12.16 2.67 6.11
CA GLY A 54 12.95 1.48 5.80
C GLY A 54 13.01 0.46 6.93
N GLY A 55 13.36 0.89 8.15
CA GLY A 55 13.45 -0.02 9.29
C GLY A 55 12.11 -0.65 9.70
N GLY A 56 10.99 0.08 9.55
CA GLY A 56 9.66 -0.52 9.78
C GLY A 56 9.23 -1.43 8.63
N PHE A 57 9.65 -1.11 7.39
CA PHE A 57 9.40 -1.98 6.25
C PHE A 57 10.16 -3.31 6.35
N ASP A 58 11.35 -3.32 6.93
CA ASP A 58 12.08 -4.56 7.26
C ASP A 58 11.21 -5.51 8.11
N LEU A 59 10.45 -4.99 9.07
CA LEU A 59 9.53 -5.78 9.89
C LEU A 59 8.29 -6.27 9.13
N MET A 60 7.92 -5.60 8.03
CA MET A 60 6.76 -5.96 7.21
C MET A 60 7.08 -7.00 6.12
N THR A 61 8.34 -7.37 5.92
CA THR A 61 8.77 -8.21 4.78
C THR A 61 8.12 -9.59 4.77
N GLU A 62 7.84 -10.18 5.93
CA GLU A 62 7.07 -11.44 6.02
C GLU A 62 5.64 -11.27 5.49
N THR A 63 4.97 -10.16 5.82
CA THR A 63 3.64 -9.87 5.29
C THR A 63 3.67 -9.65 3.78
N VAL A 64 4.72 -9.01 3.25
CA VAL A 64 4.92 -8.88 1.79
C VAL A 64 5.04 -10.24 1.13
N SER A 65 5.83 -11.16 1.72
CA SER A 65 6.00 -12.53 1.25
C SER A 65 4.69 -13.32 1.29
N MET A 66 3.97 -13.25 2.41
CA MET A 66 2.67 -13.89 2.58
C MET A 66 1.68 -13.39 1.51
N ASN A 67 1.59 -12.09 1.29
CA ASN A 67 0.70 -11.52 0.27
C ASN A 67 1.10 -11.98 -1.14
N GLY A 68 2.38 -12.21 -1.39
CA GLY A 68 2.86 -12.78 -2.64
C GLY A 68 2.35 -14.20 -2.86
N ILE A 69 2.48 -15.08 -1.87
CA ILE A 69 2.07 -16.50 -2.04
C ILE A 69 0.55 -16.69 -2.05
N ILE A 70 -0.20 -15.89 -1.30
CA ILE A 70 -1.67 -15.98 -1.29
C ILE A 70 -2.33 -15.08 -2.33
N GLU A 71 -1.54 -14.41 -3.18
CA GLU A 71 -2.01 -13.48 -4.23
C GLU A 71 -2.97 -12.40 -3.66
N ASN A 72 -2.61 -11.87 -2.50
CA ASN A 72 -3.41 -10.86 -1.82
C ASN A 72 -2.98 -9.45 -2.23
N PRO A 73 -3.90 -8.62 -2.77
CA PRO A 73 -3.61 -7.22 -3.00
C PRO A 73 -3.10 -6.56 -1.73
N SER A 74 -2.08 -5.73 -1.84
CA SER A 74 -1.60 -4.95 -0.69
C SER A 74 -0.89 -3.69 -1.15
N VAL A 75 -1.04 -2.61 -0.37
CA VAL A 75 -0.40 -1.32 -0.68
C VAL A 75 0.38 -0.85 0.52
N PHE A 76 1.69 -0.77 0.35
CA PHE A 76 2.64 -0.26 1.34
C PHE A 76 3.15 1.11 0.90
N VAL A 77 3.24 2.06 1.81
CA VAL A 77 3.93 3.33 1.58
C VAL A 77 5.25 3.31 2.33
N LEU A 78 6.34 3.40 1.59
CA LEU A 78 7.69 3.43 2.11
C LEU A 78 8.25 4.85 2.03
N ALA A 79 8.19 5.57 3.17
CA ALA A 79 8.75 6.89 3.30
C ALA A 79 10.22 6.79 3.75
N GLN A 80 11.12 7.02 2.81
CA GLN A 80 12.55 6.77 2.97
C GLN A 80 13.22 7.80 3.88
N ARG A 81 14.19 7.33 4.65
CA ARG A 81 15.12 8.12 5.46
C ARG A 81 16.48 7.43 5.51
N PRO A 82 17.57 8.14 5.90
CA PRO A 82 18.87 7.47 6.02
C PRO A 82 18.84 6.32 7.04
N GLY A 83 19.26 5.12 6.60
CA GLY A 83 19.58 3.97 7.43
C GLY A 83 21.09 3.89 7.72
N PRO A 84 21.57 2.74 8.22
CA PRO A 84 20.81 1.55 8.65
C PRO A 84 20.08 1.72 9.98
N ALA A 85 19.17 0.78 10.30
CA ALA A 85 18.34 0.75 11.51
C ALA A 85 17.54 2.06 11.69
N THR A 86 17.52 2.63 12.89
CA THR A 86 16.86 3.93 13.15
C THR A 86 17.44 5.05 12.30
N GLY A 87 18.75 5.01 12.03
CA GLY A 87 19.46 5.95 11.17
C GLY A 87 19.29 7.41 11.58
N LEU A 88 18.92 8.24 10.61
CA LEU A 88 18.70 9.68 10.80
C LEU A 88 17.23 10.03 10.50
N PRO A 89 16.30 9.91 11.48
CA PRO A 89 14.86 10.02 11.23
C PRO A 89 14.40 11.36 10.66
N THR A 90 15.14 12.44 10.93
CA THR A 90 14.82 13.81 10.50
C THR A 90 15.52 14.24 9.22
N TRP A 91 16.27 13.34 8.59
CA TRP A 91 17.00 13.61 7.35
C TRP A 91 16.34 12.90 6.17
N THR A 92 16.50 13.47 4.97
CA THR A 92 16.00 12.86 3.73
C THR A 92 17.04 11.95 3.10
N SER A 93 16.57 10.87 2.48
CA SER A 93 17.40 9.95 1.69
C SER A 93 16.51 9.14 0.74
N GLN A 94 17.11 8.57 -0.30
CA GLN A 94 16.45 7.69 -1.28
C GLN A 94 17.25 6.38 -1.43
N GLY A 95 17.61 5.74 -0.31
CA GLY A 95 18.46 4.55 -0.26
C GLY A 95 17.72 3.21 -0.31
N ASP A 96 16.39 3.19 -0.23
CA ASP A 96 15.62 1.96 0.05
C ASP A 96 15.06 1.26 -1.21
N LEU A 97 15.50 1.66 -2.43
CA LEU A 97 14.99 1.04 -3.65
C LEU A 97 15.28 -0.47 -3.72
N LEU A 98 16.49 -0.87 -3.37
CA LEU A 98 16.86 -2.29 -3.38
C LEU A 98 16.10 -3.08 -2.31
N LEU A 99 15.81 -2.47 -1.16
CA LEU A 99 14.94 -3.04 -0.13
C LEU A 99 13.52 -3.25 -0.69
N ALA A 100 12.93 -2.24 -1.34
CA ALA A 100 11.59 -2.34 -1.90
C ALA A 100 11.50 -3.43 -2.99
N VAL A 101 12.47 -3.49 -3.88
CA VAL A 101 12.49 -4.46 -5.00
C VAL A 101 12.85 -5.86 -4.53
N GLY A 102 13.81 -5.99 -3.61
CA GLY A 102 14.40 -7.27 -3.20
C GLY A 102 13.88 -7.84 -1.87
N SER A 103 12.99 -7.13 -1.17
CA SER A 103 12.47 -7.58 0.14
C SER A 103 11.69 -8.90 0.03
N ALA A 104 11.59 -9.60 1.17
CA ALA A 104 10.92 -10.88 1.32
C ALA A 104 11.65 -12.04 0.61
N HIS A 105 11.32 -13.26 0.99
CA HIS A 105 11.90 -14.47 0.37
C HIS A 105 10.94 -15.08 -0.66
N GLY A 106 11.51 -15.88 -1.55
CA GLY A 106 10.78 -16.49 -2.66
C GLY A 106 10.56 -15.54 -3.83
N GLU A 107 10.11 -16.10 -4.93
CA GLU A 107 9.86 -15.36 -6.17
C GLU A 107 8.37 -15.09 -6.34
N PHE A 108 7.98 -13.84 -6.41
CA PHE A 108 6.63 -13.40 -6.69
C PHE A 108 6.65 -11.98 -7.29
N PRO A 109 5.65 -11.62 -8.11
CA PRO A 109 5.58 -10.28 -8.66
C PRO A 109 5.29 -9.24 -7.59
N ARG A 110 5.85 -8.05 -7.77
CA ARG A 110 5.53 -6.85 -7.01
C ARG A 110 5.65 -5.62 -7.88
N VAL A 111 4.93 -4.59 -7.55
CA VAL A 111 5.02 -3.30 -8.22
C VAL A 111 5.68 -2.31 -7.28
N VAL A 112 6.67 -1.57 -7.78
CA VAL A 112 7.29 -0.46 -7.04
C VAL A 112 7.04 0.81 -7.81
N LEU A 113 6.43 1.80 -7.15
CA LEU A 113 6.16 3.12 -7.69
C LEU A 113 6.94 4.14 -6.87
N SER A 114 7.50 5.15 -7.51
CA SER A 114 8.14 6.27 -6.82
C SER A 114 7.41 7.55 -7.13
N VAL A 115 7.12 8.34 -6.11
CA VAL A 115 6.51 9.66 -6.25
C VAL A 115 7.59 10.74 -6.14
N SER A 116 7.48 11.77 -6.98
CA SER A 116 8.42 12.90 -7.01
C SER A 116 7.87 14.16 -6.35
N ASP A 117 6.55 14.32 -6.32
CA ASP A 117 5.86 15.51 -5.85
C ASP A 117 4.41 15.20 -5.43
N ALA A 118 3.66 16.24 -5.08
CA ALA A 118 2.26 16.11 -4.65
C ALA A 118 1.32 15.67 -5.78
N GLU A 119 1.58 16.08 -7.02
CA GLU A 119 0.79 15.64 -8.19
C GLU A 119 0.99 14.13 -8.42
N ASP A 120 2.21 13.66 -8.35
CA ASP A 120 2.51 12.23 -8.44
C ASP A 120 1.83 11.44 -7.31
N CYS A 121 1.82 11.95 -6.08
CA CYS A 121 1.09 11.31 -4.97
C CYS A 121 -0.40 11.18 -5.30
N PHE A 122 -1.02 12.26 -5.79
CA PHE A 122 -2.44 12.26 -6.16
C PHE A 122 -2.74 11.28 -7.31
N ARG A 123 -1.86 11.21 -8.30
CA ARG A 123 -2.02 10.38 -9.49
C ARG A 123 -1.70 8.89 -9.23
N LEU A 124 -0.64 8.60 -8.50
CA LEU A 124 -0.11 7.25 -8.35
C LEU A 124 -0.77 6.45 -7.22
N MET A 125 -1.25 7.09 -6.14
CA MET A 125 -1.91 6.34 -5.06
C MET A 125 -3.17 5.59 -5.52
N PRO A 126 -4.12 6.19 -6.28
CA PRO A 126 -5.23 5.43 -6.84
C PRO A 126 -4.78 4.31 -7.80
N GLN A 127 -3.70 4.54 -8.56
CA GLN A 127 -3.14 3.52 -9.45
C GLN A 127 -2.50 2.37 -8.67
N ALA A 128 -1.84 2.65 -7.54
CA ALA A 128 -1.29 1.62 -6.68
C ALA A 128 -2.37 0.62 -6.24
N PHE A 129 -3.52 1.12 -5.79
CA PHE A 129 -4.66 0.27 -5.46
C PHE A 129 -5.20 -0.50 -6.66
N ASN A 130 -5.31 0.17 -7.81
CA ASN A 130 -5.80 -0.48 -9.04
C ASN A 130 -4.86 -1.63 -9.45
N LEU A 131 -3.56 -1.39 -9.46
CA LEU A 131 -2.55 -2.39 -9.81
C LEU A 131 -2.55 -3.56 -8.83
N ALA A 132 -2.62 -3.26 -7.52
CA ALA A 132 -2.71 -4.31 -6.50
C ALA A 132 -3.90 -5.22 -6.72
N GLU A 133 -5.08 -4.66 -6.97
CA GLU A 133 -6.32 -5.43 -7.16
C GLU A 133 -6.42 -6.10 -8.53
N GLU A 134 -5.91 -5.48 -9.59
CA GLU A 134 -5.93 -6.06 -10.94
C GLU A 134 -4.96 -7.25 -11.07
N TYR A 135 -3.78 -7.13 -10.46
CA TYR A 135 -2.73 -8.15 -10.58
C TYR A 135 -2.60 -9.02 -9.34
N GLN A 136 -3.40 -8.81 -8.31
CA GLN A 136 -3.39 -9.58 -7.06
C GLN A 136 -1.99 -9.67 -6.45
N THR A 137 -1.32 -8.52 -6.32
CA THR A 137 0.10 -8.46 -5.96
C THR A 137 0.41 -7.32 -4.99
N PRO A 138 1.47 -7.40 -4.21
CA PRO A 138 1.96 -6.28 -3.40
C PRO A 138 2.40 -5.09 -4.27
N VAL A 139 2.00 -3.90 -3.87
CA VAL A 139 2.45 -2.63 -4.43
C VAL A 139 3.12 -1.81 -3.36
N ILE A 140 4.32 -1.32 -3.62
CA ILE A 140 5.11 -0.48 -2.73
C ILE A 140 5.20 0.90 -3.36
N VAL A 141 4.68 1.91 -2.68
CA VAL A 141 4.78 3.32 -3.10
C VAL A 141 5.89 3.97 -2.29
N MET A 142 6.93 4.36 -2.98
CA MET A 142 8.11 4.99 -2.37
C MET A 142 7.99 6.51 -2.41
N THR A 143 8.26 7.14 -1.29
CA THR A 143 8.47 8.57 -1.13
C THR A 143 9.70 8.78 -0.25
N ASP A 144 10.11 10.01 -0.06
CA ASP A 144 11.16 10.38 0.89
C ASP A 144 10.66 11.42 1.90
N LYS A 145 11.50 11.74 2.87
CA LYS A 145 11.15 12.73 3.89
C LYS A 145 10.86 14.11 3.30
N GLN A 146 11.64 14.53 2.30
CA GLN A 146 11.44 15.84 1.67
C GLN A 146 10.04 15.93 1.05
N THR A 147 9.65 14.93 0.27
CA THR A 147 8.33 14.87 -0.38
C THR A 147 7.20 14.68 0.65
N ALA A 148 7.43 13.85 1.68
CA ALA A 148 6.40 13.54 2.67
C ALA A 148 6.06 14.68 3.63
N GLU A 149 7.00 15.59 3.89
CA GLU A 149 6.85 16.67 4.87
C GLU A 149 6.89 18.09 4.28
N ALA A 150 7.25 18.24 3.00
CA ALA A 150 7.29 19.54 2.36
C ALA A 150 5.89 20.12 2.12
N LEU A 151 5.81 21.43 2.11
CA LEU A 151 4.62 22.17 1.69
C LEU A 151 4.78 22.56 0.22
N PHE A 152 3.84 22.15 -0.60
CA PHE A 152 3.80 22.44 -2.02
C PHE A 152 2.70 23.44 -2.33
N THR A 153 2.95 24.31 -3.32
CA THR A 153 1.91 25.13 -3.94
C THR A 153 1.56 24.50 -5.27
N GLU A 154 0.36 23.97 -5.35
CA GLU A 154 -0.11 23.20 -6.51
C GLU A 154 -1.43 23.74 -7.04
N ALA A 155 -1.71 23.45 -8.30
CA ALA A 155 -3.04 23.61 -8.84
C ALA A 155 -4.02 22.63 -8.19
N LEU A 156 -5.30 22.95 -8.17
CA LEU A 156 -6.31 22.03 -7.65
C LEU A 156 -6.33 20.74 -8.48
N PHE A 157 -6.19 19.62 -7.81
CA PHE A 157 -6.22 18.32 -8.46
C PHE A 157 -7.62 17.98 -8.95
N ASP A 158 -7.72 17.49 -10.18
CA ASP A 158 -8.99 17.06 -10.77
C ASP A 158 -9.28 15.61 -10.44
N GLN A 159 -10.16 15.38 -9.47
CA GLN A 159 -10.58 14.04 -9.03
C GLN A 159 -11.21 13.20 -10.15
N ARG A 160 -11.76 13.82 -11.21
CA ARG A 160 -12.36 13.12 -12.35
C ARG A 160 -11.33 12.36 -13.19
N THR A 161 -10.05 12.68 -13.04
CA THR A 161 -8.95 11.95 -13.70
C THR A 161 -8.67 10.61 -13.05
N THR A 162 -9.13 10.40 -11.82
CA THR A 162 -8.95 9.16 -11.07
C THR A 162 -9.98 8.11 -11.47
N LYS A 163 -9.52 7.01 -12.05
CA LYS A 163 -10.37 5.87 -12.40
C LYS A 163 -10.18 4.74 -11.39
N LEU A 164 -11.29 4.31 -10.78
CA LEU A 164 -11.29 3.15 -9.90
C LEU A 164 -11.43 1.87 -10.74
N ARG A 165 -10.47 0.97 -10.59
CA ARG A 165 -10.50 -0.38 -11.18
C ARG A 165 -10.28 -1.38 -10.04
N ARG A 166 -11.19 -2.33 -9.93
CA ARG A 166 -11.22 -3.30 -8.84
C ARG A 166 -10.86 -4.71 -9.29
N GLY A 167 -10.29 -4.84 -10.51
CA GLY A 167 -10.00 -6.14 -11.10
C GLY A 167 -11.27 -7.01 -11.20
N LYS A 168 -11.16 -8.25 -10.76
CA LYS A 168 -12.26 -9.22 -10.75
C LYS A 168 -13.06 -9.24 -9.43
N LEU A 169 -12.87 -8.28 -8.55
CA LEU A 169 -13.59 -8.21 -7.28
C LEU A 169 -15.10 -8.14 -7.50
N VAL A 170 -15.82 -9.11 -6.97
CA VAL A 170 -17.29 -9.18 -7.07
C VAL A 170 -17.89 -8.60 -5.79
N THR A 171 -18.56 -7.46 -5.92
CA THR A 171 -19.23 -6.75 -4.80
C THR A 171 -20.74 -6.84 -4.85
N ASN A 172 -21.30 -7.34 -5.97
CA ASN A 172 -22.74 -7.42 -6.17
C ASN A 172 -23.30 -8.71 -5.53
N ALA A 173 -24.20 -8.56 -4.57
CA ALA A 173 -24.84 -9.68 -3.87
C ALA A 173 -25.54 -10.68 -4.82
N ALA A 174 -26.10 -10.22 -5.95
CA ALA A 174 -26.73 -11.10 -6.94
C ALA A 174 -25.68 -11.95 -7.68
N ALA A 175 -24.56 -11.34 -8.07
CA ALA A 175 -23.45 -12.05 -8.70
C ALA A 175 -22.78 -13.05 -7.72
N LEU A 176 -22.63 -12.68 -6.46
CA LEU A 176 -22.11 -13.59 -5.41
C LEU A 176 -22.96 -14.85 -5.24
N LYS A 177 -24.30 -14.76 -5.41
CA LYS A 177 -25.19 -15.92 -5.37
C LYS A 177 -25.04 -16.86 -6.56
N ILE A 178 -24.54 -16.35 -7.69
CA ILE A 178 -24.36 -17.11 -8.93
C ILE A 178 -23.00 -17.83 -8.93
N LEU A 179 -22.03 -17.29 -8.19
CA LEU A 179 -20.71 -17.91 -8.02
C LEU A 179 -20.86 -19.23 -7.26
N LYS A 180 -20.80 -20.34 -8.00
CA LYS A 180 -20.77 -21.69 -7.46
C LYS A 180 -19.35 -22.04 -7.01
N GLY A 181 -18.95 -21.57 -5.88
CA GLY A 181 -17.61 -21.74 -5.37
C GLY A 181 -16.77 -20.46 -5.54
N THR A 182 -15.90 -20.24 -4.61
CA THR A 182 -14.93 -19.15 -4.62
C THR A 182 -13.54 -19.76 -4.71
N ASP A 183 -13.36 -20.68 -5.67
CA ASP A 183 -12.05 -21.27 -5.90
C ASP A 183 -11.12 -20.15 -6.41
N ARG A 184 -10.22 -19.72 -5.55
CA ARG A 184 -9.24 -18.70 -5.89
C ARG A 184 -8.31 -19.18 -7.02
N TYR A 185 -8.07 -20.46 -7.07
CA TYR A 185 -7.22 -21.11 -8.06
C TYR A 185 -8.07 -22.05 -8.93
N ASP A 186 -8.57 -21.56 -10.05
CA ASP A 186 -9.24 -22.42 -11.02
C ASP A 186 -8.22 -22.91 -12.05
N PRO A 187 -7.84 -24.21 -12.08
CA PRO A 187 -6.89 -24.73 -13.04
C PRO A 187 -7.37 -24.65 -14.51
N LYS A 188 -8.65 -24.30 -14.72
CA LYS A 188 -9.23 -24.09 -16.05
C LYS A 188 -9.22 -22.63 -16.46
N ALA A 189 -8.95 -21.71 -15.54
CA ALA A 189 -8.83 -20.29 -15.88
C ALA A 189 -7.60 -20.05 -16.73
N LYS A 190 -7.76 -19.29 -17.82
CA LYS A 190 -6.65 -18.98 -18.74
C LYS A 190 -5.61 -18.03 -18.15
N ASP A 191 -5.99 -17.29 -17.15
CA ASP A 191 -5.19 -16.27 -16.47
C ASP A 191 -4.76 -16.68 -15.04
N GLY A 192 -5.09 -17.92 -14.64
CA GLY A 192 -4.70 -18.46 -13.33
C GLY A 192 -5.45 -17.89 -12.14
N ILE A 193 -6.48 -17.07 -12.38
CA ILE A 193 -7.27 -16.40 -11.32
C ILE A 193 -8.76 -16.71 -11.50
#